data_24572bdbc18453632512e05a6598af55
#
_entry.id   24572bdbc18453632512e05a6598af55
#
_cell.length_a   1.000
_cell.length_b   1.000
_cell.length_c   1.000
_cell.angle_alpha   90.00
_cell.angle_beta   90.00
_cell.angle_gamma   90.00
#
_symmetry.space_group_name_H-M   'P 1'
#
loop_
_entity.id
_entity.type
_entity.pdbx_description
1 polymer ?
#
loop_
_entity_poly.entity_id
_entity_poly.type
_entity_poly.pdbx_seq_one_letter_code
_entity_poly.pdbx_strand_id
1 'polypeptide(L)'
;MGRRFSFQSYQRTFAKPLRTALGEWSVREGFIVRVEDKSGVGYGEIAPIPQFGSETVAAAEAYLQRLRDDSSLAEDTVALAALPCCAFGVSAALAPSVRRCDYAVAALLPAGRAALSTLAVKLSAGYESFKWKIGVENVAVEQAIFRELVAQLPIGGRLRLDANGGFSMAALESWLRLLQQFPEQVEYLEQPLAVGQEAAMAQLAASSGVPIALDESLHSDGGLGWFEAGAWSGPLVVKPALMGAADKLVE
;
A
#
# COMPACT_ATOMS: atom_id res chain seq x y z
N MET A 1 -21.81 -23.69 20.31
CA MET A 1 -22.09 -22.24 20.40
C MET A 1 -21.80 -21.66 19.03
N GLY A 2 -22.72 -20.91 18.41
CA GLY A 2 -22.47 -20.26 17.12
C GLY A 2 -21.46 -19.13 17.26
N ARG A 3 -20.93 -18.64 16.14
CA ARG A 3 -20.07 -17.44 16.09
C ARG A 3 -20.86 -16.22 16.52
N ARG A 4 -20.25 -15.36 17.33
CA ARG A 4 -20.83 -14.08 17.78
C ARG A 4 -19.91 -12.95 17.37
N PHE A 5 -20.42 -12.02 16.56
CA PHE A 5 -19.71 -10.83 16.15
C PHE A 5 -20.10 -9.63 16.99
N SER A 6 -19.14 -8.78 17.26
CA SER A 6 -19.33 -7.45 17.84
C SER A 6 -18.30 -6.50 17.22
N PHE A 7 -18.57 -5.19 17.26
CA PHE A 7 -17.64 -4.21 16.73
C PHE A 7 -17.66 -2.92 17.54
N GLN A 8 -16.57 -2.17 17.43
CA GLN A 8 -16.43 -0.85 18.04
C GLN A 8 -15.84 0.09 16.98
N SER A 9 -16.51 1.23 16.78
CA SER A 9 -15.96 2.32 15.94
C SER A 9 -14.80 3.02 16.63
N TYR A 10 -13.88 3.53 15.85
CA TYR A 10 -12.83 4.42 16.34
C TYR A 10 -12.64 5.59 15.39
N GLN A 11 -12.16 6.69 15.95
CA GLN A 11 -11.70 7.86 15.22
C GLN A 11 -10.37 8.32 15.84
N ARG A 12 -9.35 8.51 14.99
CA ARG A 12 -8.02 8.90 15.44
C ARG A 12 -7.51 10.07 14.61
N THR A 13 -7.16 11.15 15.28
CA THR A 13 -6.52 12.30 14.64
C THR A 13 -5.05 12.01 14.40
N PHE A 14 -4.56 12.30 13.20
CA PHE A 14 -3.14 12.21 12.91
C PHE A 14 -2.35 13.28 13.70
N ALA A 15 -1.19 12.92 14.22
CA ALA A 15 -0.29 13.87 14.86
C ALA A 15 0.16 15.01 13.92
N LYS A 16 0.24 14.69 12.63
CA LYS A 16 0.39 15.66 11.52
C LYS A 16 -0.51 15.18 10.38
N PRO A 17 -1.29 16.08 9.76
CA PRO A 17 -2.11 15.70 8.60
C PRO A 17 -1.26 15.04 7.52
N LEU A 18 -1.79 13.98 6.92
CA LEU A 18 -1.15 13.25 5.84
C LEU A 18 -1.58 13.88 4.51
N ARG A 19 -0.64 14.46 3.77
CA ARG A 19 -0.89 14.97 2.42
C ARG A 19 -0.70 13.86 1.39
N THR A 20 -1.72 13.63 0.59
CA THR A 20 -1.72 12.67 -0.50
C THR A 20 -2.07 13.36 -1.82
N ALA A 21 -1.90 12.68 -2.95
CA ALA A 21 -2.37 13.17 -4.25
C ALA A 21 -3.90 13.39 -4.28
N LEU A 22 -4.64 12.73 -3.38
CA LEU A 22 -6.11 12.77 -3.27
C LEU A 22 -6.61 13.72 -2.17
N GLY A 23 -5.72 14.51 -1.57
CA GLY A 23 -6.07 15.50 -0.55
C GLY A 23 -5.32 15.30 0.78
N GLU A 24 -5.75 16.08 1.77
CA GLU A 24 -5.17 16.06 3.11
C GLU A 24 -6.05 15.23 4.06
N TRP A 25 -5.44 14.29 4.77
CA TRP A 25 -6.11 13.48 5.79
C TRP A 25 -5.66 13.91 7.16
N SER A 26 -6.62 14.35 7.96
CA SER A 26 -6.40 14.72 9.36
C SER A 26 -6.95 13.69 10.35
N VAL A 27 -7.84 12.81 9.90
CA VAL A 27 -8.53 11.83 10.74
C VAL A 27 -8.55 10.47 10.05
N ARG A 28 -8.31 9.41 10.81
CA ARG A 28 -8.52 8.02 10.43
C ARG A 28 -9.72 7.45 11.18
N GLU A 29 -10.68 6.92 10.44
CA GLU A 29 -11.90 6.31 10.98
C GLU A 29 -11.94 4.83 10.59
N GLY A 30 -12.59 4.03 11.42
CA GLY A 30 -12.74 2.61 11.16
C GLY A 30 -13.42 1.87 12.32
N PHE A 31 -13.34 0.55 12.26
CA PHE A 31 -13.94 -0.35 13.24
C PHE A 31 -12.96 -1.44 13.62
N ILE A 32 -12.99 -1.83 14.89
CA ILE A 32 -12.42 -3.10 15.34
C ILE A 32 -13.57 -4.09 15.42
N VAL A 33 -13.50 -5.14 14.62
CA VAL A 33 -14.43 -6.27 14.70
C VAL A 33 -13.84 -7.35 15.60
N ARG A 34 -14.70 -7.94 16.43
CA ARG A 34 -14.37 -9.03 17.33
C ARG A 34 -15.32 -10.20 17.04
N VAL A 35 -14.75 -11.38 16.85
CA VAL A 35 -15.50 -12.64 16.77
C VAL A 35 -15.19 -13.50 17.98
N GLU A 36 -16.18 -14.22 18.46
CA GLU A 36 -16.07 -15.21 19.53
C GLU A 36 -16.78 -16.48 19.12
N ASP A 37 -16.08 -17.59 19.19
CA ASP A 37 -16.62 -18.94 18.93
C ASP A 37 -15.96 -19.98 19.84
N LYS A 38 -16.11 -21.27 19.51
CA LYS A 38 -15.52 -22.38 20.28
C LYS A 38 -14.00 -22.40 20.26
N SER A 39 -13.36 -21.81 19.27
CA SER A 39 -11.90 -21.76 19.11
C SER A 39 -11.26 -20.61 19.89
N GLY A 40 -12.06 -19.63 20.32
CA GLY A 40 -11.59 -18.49 21.08
C GLY A 40 -12.13 -17.16 20.60
N VAL A 41 -11.31 -16.13 20.74
CA VAL A 41 -11.63 -14.75 20.37
C VAL A 41 -10.62 -14.27 19.33
N GLY A 42 -11.14 -13.75 18.20
CA GLY A 42 -10.34 -13.12 17.17
C GLY A 42 -10.69 -11.65 16.97
N TYR A 43 -9.77 -10.89 16.38
CA TYR A 43 -9.93 -9.47 16.10
C TYR A 43 -9.50 -9.15 14.69
N GLY A 44 -10.18 -8.17 14.07
CA GLY A 44 -9.79 -7.60 12.79
C GLY A 44 -10.05 -6.10 12.76
N GLU A 45 -9.35 -5.39 11.91
CA GLU A 45 -9.57 -3.97 11.67
C GLU A 45 -10.24 -3.76 10.31
N ILE A 46 -11.27 -2.93 10.29
CA ILE A 46 -11.97 -2.47 9.09
C ILE A 46 -11.78 -0.97 9.00
N ALA A 47 -10.96 -0.52 8.06
CA ALA A 47 -10.56 0.87 7.97
C ALA A 47 -10.65 1.38 6.53
N PRO A 48 -11.87 1.71 6.05
CA PRO A 48 -12.11 2.11 4.67
C PRO A 48 -11.33 3.36 4.24
N ILE A 49 -10.96 3.39 2.97
CA ILE A 49 -10.34 4.51 2.28
C ILE A 49 -11.01 4.66 0.92
N PRO A 50 -12.19 5.28 0.83
CA PRO A 50 -12.95 5.38 -0.43
C PRO A 50 -12.17 5.99 -1.59
N GLN A 51 -11.24 6.89 -1.29
CA GLN A 51 -10.36 7.51 -2.28
C GLN A 51 -9.41 6.51 -2.96
N PHE A 52 -9.20 5.34 -2.35
CA PHE A 52 -8.40 4.24 -2.90
C PHE A 52 -9.27 3.07 -3.36
N GLY A 53 -10.55 3.30 -3.64
CA GLY A 53 -11.45 2.30 -4.21
C GLY A 53 -12.12 1.36 -3.19
N SER A 54 -11.93 1.55 -1.88
CA SER A 54 -12.68 0.78 -0.88
C SER A 54 -14.09 1.29 -0.66
N GLU A 55 -14.88 0.55 0.10
CA GLU A 55 -16.18 1.00 0.60
C GLU A 55 -16.09 2.26 1.46
N THR A 56 -17.24 2.92 1.69
CA THR A 56 -17.35 4.03 2.64
C THR A 56 -17.45 3.53 4.09
N VAL A 57 -17.11 4.39 5.06
CA VAL A 57 -17.28 4.09 6.50
C VAL A 57 -18.73 3.73 6.80
N ALA A 58 -19.71 4.45 6.22
CA ALA A 58 -21.12 4.18 6.39
C ALA A 58 -21.55 2.80 5.84
N ALA A 59 -21.02 2.40 4.67
CA ALA A 59 -21.30 1.08 4.11
C ALA A 59 -20.70 -0.05 4.99
N ALA A 60 -19.50 0.15 5.51
CA ALA A 60 -18.86 -0.79 6.43
C ALA A 60 -19.68 -0.92 7.72
N GLU A 61 -20.15 0.19 8.29
CA GLU A 61 -21.00 0.17 9.50
C GLU A 61 -22.31 -0.58 9.26
N ALA A 62 -23.00 -0.30 8.16
CA ALA A 62 -24.24 -0.98 7.82
C ALA A 62 -24.05 -2.49 7.65
N TYR A 63 -22.94 -2.92 7.04
CA TYR A 63 -22.58 -4.33 6.96
C TYR A 63 -22.32 -4.94 8.36
N LEU A 64 -21.56 -4.27 9.22
CA LEU A 64 -21.23 -4.75 10.56
C LEU A 64 -22.47 -4.87 11.48
N GLN A 65 -23.43 -3.96 11.33
CA GLN A 65 -24.71 -4.06 12.05
C GLN A 65 -25.47 -5.33 11.66
N ARG A 66 -25.54 -5.64 10.37
CA ARG A 66 -26.15 -6.88 9.87
C ARG A 66 -25.38 -8.13 10.30
N LEU A 67 -24.05 -8.09 10.22
CA LEU A 67 -23.16 -9.20 10.61
C LEU A 67 -23.33 -9.55 12.11
N ARG A 68 -23.54 -8.57 12.96
CA ARG A 68 -23.80 -8.78 14.39
C ARG A 68 -25.09 -9.59 14.61
N ASP A 69 -26.12 -9.31 13.82
CA ASP A 69 -27.44 -9.94 13.95
C ASP A 69 -27.51 -11.28 13.17
N ASP A 70 -26.75 -11.42 12.10
CA ASP A 70 -26.65 -12.63 11.27
C ASP A 70 -25.17 -12.97 10.94
N SER A 71 -24.62 -13.89 11.70
CA SER A 71 -23.23 -14.32 11.57
C SER A 71 -22.93 -15.07 10.27
N SER A 72 -23.93 -15.52 9.50
CA SER A 72 -23.73 -16.18 8.20
C SER A 72 -23.19 -15.22 7.14
N LEU A 73 -23.42 -13.93 7.29
CA LEU A 73 -22.90 -12.90 6.39
C LEU A 73 -21.36 -12.82 6.35
N ALA A 74 -20.67 -13.40 7.34
CA ALA A 74 -19.21 -13.51 7.31
C ALA A 74 -18.69 -14.39 6.18
N GLU A 75 -19.53 -15.27 5.63
CA GLU A 75 -19.21 -16.19 4.52
C GLU A 75 -19.90 -15.78 3.21
N ASP A 76 -20.63 -14.66 3.19
CA ASP A 76 -21.28 -14.11 2.00
C ASP A 76 -20.24 -13.41 1.11
N THR A 77 -19.61 -14.19 0.23
CA THR A 77 -18.57 -13.69 -0.68
C THR A 77 -19.10 -12.66 -1.68
N VAL A 78 -20.40 -12.70 -2.01
CA VAL A 78 -21.03 -11.73 -2.93
C VAL A 78 -21.18 -10.37 -2.25
N ALA A 79 -21.69 -10.35 -1.02
CA ALA A 79 -21.80 -9.11 -0.24
C ALA A 79 -20.42 -8.52 0.07
N LEU A 80 -19.44 -9.36 0.37
CA LEU A 80 -18.07 -8.93 0.71
C LEU A 80 -17.25 -8.49 -0.52
N ALA A 81 -17.61 -8.90 -1.73
CA ALA A 81 -16.88 -8.48 -2.94
C ALA A 81 -16.90 -6.95 -3.14
N ALA A 82 -17.97 -6.28 -2.73
CA ALA A 82 -18.10 -4.82 -2.78
C ALA A 82 -17.55 -4.09 -1.55
N LEU A 83 -17.02 -4.83 -0.56
CA LEU A 83 -16.62 -4.32 0.76
C LEU A 83 -15.23 -4.88 1.14
N PRO A 84 -14.17 -4.50 0.42
CA PRO A 84 -12.85 -5.13 0.59
C PRO A 84 -12.26 -4.98 2.00
N CYS A 85 -12.43 -3.83 2.66
CA CYS A 85 -11.96 -3.66 4.03
C CYS A 85 -12.76 -4.51 5.03
N CYS A 86 -14.07 -4.67 4.81
CA CYS A 86 -14.89 -5.57 5.62
C CYS A 86 -14.45 -7.02 5.41
N ALA A 87 -14.24 -7.44 4.16
CA ALA A 87 -13.75 -8.78 3.84
C ALA A 87 -12.42 -9.07 4.53
N PHE A 88 -11.47 -8.14 4.44
CA PHE A 88 -10.17 -8.26 5.11
C PHE A 88 -10.32 -8.35 6.63
N GLY A 89 -11.02 -7.40 7.25
CA GLY A 89 -11.14 -7.35 8.72
C GLY A 89 -11.90 -8.53 9.31
N VAL A 90 -12.95 -9.01 8.62
CA VAL A 90 -13.70 -10.21 9.03
C VAL A 90 -12.85 -11.47 8.88
N SER A 91 -12.14 -11.65 7.75
CA SER A 91 -11.25 -12.79 7.56
C SER A 91 -10.10 -12.79 8.56
N ALA A 92 -9.52 -11.64 8.87
CA ALA A 92 -8.49 -11.50 9.89
C ALA A 92 -9.01 -11.88 11.29
N ALA A 93 -10.26 -11.49 11.64
CA ALA A 93 -10.87 -11.86 12.91
C ALA A 93 -11.15 -13.38 13.01
N LEU A 94 -11.41 -14.03 11.89
CA LEU A 94 -11.66 -15.48 11.81
C LEU A 94 -10.38 -16.32 11.72
N ALA A 95 -9.24 -15.70 11.42
CA ALA A 95 -7.96 -16.40 11.27
C ALA A 95 -7.55 -17.10 12.58
N PRO A 96 -7.13 -18.37 12.53
CA PRO A 96 -6.90 -19.18 13.74
C PRO A 96 -5.69 -18.75 14.57
N SER A 97 -4.73 -18.08 13.98
CA SER A 97 -3.56 -17.54 14.70
C SER A 97 -2.74 -16.61 13.79
N VAL A 98 -2.10 -15.62 14.39
CA VAL A 98 -1.11 -14.79 13.71
C VAL A 98 0.27 -15.43 13.88
N ARG A 99 0.93 -15.83 12.79
CA ARG A 99 2.35 -16.17 12.83
C ARG A 99 3.15 -14.87 13.08
N ARG A 100 4.00 -14.88 14.08
CA ARG A 100 4.99 -13.82 14.22
C ARG A 100 6.06 -14.04 13.16
N CYS A 101 6.26 -13.02 12.33
CA CYS A 101 7.32 -12.97 11.32
C CYS A 101 8.05 -11.64 11.47
N ASP A 102 9.38 -11.68 11.30
CA ASP A 102 10.17 -10.46 11.20
C ASP A 102 10.25 -10.07 9.74
N TYR A 103 9.83 -8.84 9.44
CA TYR A 103 9.88 -8.28 8.10
C TYR A 103 10.83 -7.10 8.04
N ALA A 104 11.59 -7.00 6.96
CA ALA A 104 12.35 -5.79 6.67
C ALA A 104 11.39 -4.62 6.42
N VAL A 105 11.67 -3.48 7.02
CA VAL A 105 10.83 -2.28 6.95
C VAL A 105 11.59 -1.15 6.27
N ALA A 106 10.98 -0.52 5.27
CA ALA A 106 11.50 0.69 4.67
C ALA A 106 11.07 1.92 5.47
N ALA A 107 12.03 2.82 5.77
CA ALA A 107 11.74 4.10 6.39
C ALA A 107 11.17 5.09 5.36
N LEU A 108 10.10 5.80 5.72
CA LEU A 108 9.53 6.84 4.85
C LEU A 108 10.38 8.11 4.90
N LEU A 109 10.68 8.66 3.71
CA LEU A 109 11.29 9.96 3.52
C LEU A 109 10.24 10.94 2.97
N PRO A 110 10.20 12.19 3.46
CA PRO A 110 9.31 13.21 2.91
C PRO A 110 9.72 13.59 1.48
N ALA A 111 8.80 14.18 0.70
CA ALA A 111 9.13 14.75 -0.60
C ALA A 111 10.13 15.91 -0.47
N GLY A 112 10.86 16.18 -1.56
CA GLY A 112 11.81 17.30 -1.66
C GLY A 112 13.05 17.16 -0.77
N ARG A 113 13.76 18.27 -0.56
CA ARG A 113 15.06 18.30 0.15
C ARG A 113 15.01 17.87 1.61
N ALA A 114 13.84 17.92 2.25
CA ALA A 114 13.67 17.43 3.63
C ALA A 114 13.99 15.92 3.76
N ALA A 115 13.99 15.17 2.65
CA ALA A 115 14.40 13.78 2.60
C ALA A 115 15.85 13.58 3.09
N LEU A 116 16.76 14.50 2.76
CA LEU A 116 18.19 14.37 3.11
C LEU A 116 18.42 14.38 4.62
N SER A 117 17.82 15.31 5.34
CA SER A 117 17.94 15.37 6.81
C SER A 117 17.20 14.21 7.47
N THR A 118 16.08 13.79 6.91
CA THR A 118 15.33 12.62 7.42
C THR A 118 16.11 11.33 7.19
N LEU A 119 16.78 11.17 6.04
CA LEU A 119 17.62 10.02 5.75
C LEU A 119 18.70 9.83 6.83
N ALA A 120 19.42 10.90 7.18
CA ALA A 120 20.45 10.84 8.22
C ALA A 120 19.92 10.33 9.57
N VAL A 121 18.74 10.81 9.99
CA VAL A 121 18.07 10.33 11.21
C VAL A 121 17.68 8.86 11.11
N LYS A 122 17.15 8.43 9.97
CA LYS A 122 16.73 7.03 9.76
C LYS A 122 17.90 6.08 9.66
N LEU A 123 19.00 6.48 9.03
CA LEU A 123 20.25 5.72 9.04
C LEU A 123 20.78 5.50 10.46
N SER A 124 20.77 6.57 11.28
CA SER A 124 21.18 6.46 12.70
C SER A 124 20.26 5.53 13.52
N ALA A 125 19.01 5.33 13.08
CA ALA A 125 18.06 4.41 13.68
C ALA A 125 18.17 2.96 13.13
N GLY A 126 19.14 2.68 12.24
CA GLY A 126 19.43 1.34 11.73
C GLY A 126 18.59 0.91 10.53
N TYR A 127 17.89 1.82 9.86
CA TYR A 127 17.21 1.47 8.62
C TYR A 127 18.19 1.34 7.45
N GLU A 128 17.94 0.37 6.57
CA GLU A 128 18.74 0.11 5.37
C GLU A 128 17.93 0.34 4.08
N SER A 129 16.59 0.28 4.15
CA SER A 129 15.69 0.56 3.03
C SER A 129 14.86 1.81 3.30
N PHE A 130 14.68 2.62 2.24
CA PHE A 130 13.99 3.92 2.35
C PHE A 130 13.00 4.08 1.22
N LYS A 131 11.79 4.56 1.51
CA LYS A 131 10.79 4.93 0.52
C LYS A 131 10.70 6.45 0.43
N TRP A 132 10.98 6.99 -0.76
CA TRP A 132 10.99 8.43 -1.04
C TRP A 132 9.91 8.79 -2.04
N LYS A 133 9.09 9.77 -1.69
CA LYS A 133 8.03 10.30 -2.55
C LYS A 133 8.61 11.27 -3.56
N ILE A 134 8.34 11.03 -4.86
CA ILE A 134 8.76 11.83 -6.00
C ILE A 134 7.56 12.23 -6.86
N GLY A 135 7.78 13.02 -7.94
CA GLY A 135 6.69 13.51 -8.79
C GLY A 135 5.93 14.68 -8.17
N VAL A 136 6.49 15.33 -7.16
CA VAL A 136 5.90 16.47 -6.45
C VAL A 136 6.54 17.79 -6.91
N GLU A 137 7.82 17.77 -7.25
CA GLU A 137 8.60 18.91 -7.69
C GLU A 137 9.05 18.77 -9.15
N ASN A 138 9.84 19.72 -9.62
CA ASN A 138 10.44 19.64 -10.95
C ASN A 138 11.39 18.42 -11.03
N VAL A 139 11.32 17.66 -12.12
CA VAL A 139 12.10 16.45 -12.34
C VAL A 139 13.60 16.66 -12.12
N ALA A 140 14.17 17.77 -12.63
CA ALA A 140 15.61 18.04 -12.48
C ALA A 140 16.00 18.30 -11.02
N VAL A 141 15.13 18.96 -10.25
CA VAL A 141 15.34 19.20 -8.82
C VAL A 141 15.32 17.88 -8.05
N GLU A 142 14.30 17.05 -8.28
CA GLU A 142 14.20 15.75 -7.62
C GLU A 142 15.35 14.82 -8.01
N GLN A 143 15.77 14.82 -9.27
CA GLN A 143 16.94 14.05 -9.72
C GLN A 143 18.25 14.50 -9.07
N ALA A 144 18.41 15.80 -8.76
CA ALA A 144 19.56 16.29 -8.01
C ALA A 144 19.51 15.78 -6.55
N ILE A 145 18.35 15.87 -5.90
CA ILE A 145 18.14 15.34 -4.54
C ILE A 145 18.38 13.81 -4.50
N PHE A 146 17.93 13.08 -5.53
CA PHE A 146 18.16 11.64 -5.63
C PHE A 146 19.66 11.31 -5.58
N ARG A 147 20.50 12.02 -6.35
CA ARG A 147 21.95 11.81 -6.34
C ARG A 147 22.57 12.10 -4.98
N GLU A 148 22.09 13.15 -4.28
CA GLU A 148 22.51 13.46 -2.92
C GLU A 148 22.07 12.39 -1.91
N LEU A 149 20.87 11.80 -2.08
CA LEU A 149 20.40 10.68 -1.25
C LEU A 149 21.26 9.43 -1.46
N VAL A 150 21.49 9.04 -2.72
CA VAL A 150 22.32 7.86 -3.06
C VAL A 150 23.72 8.00 -2.50
N ALA A 151 24.32 9.18 -2.59
CA ALA A 151 25.66 9.43 -2.06
C ALA A 151 25.78 9.27 -0.52
N GLN A 152 24.65 9.32 0.19
CA GLN A 152 24.59 9.15 1.66
C GLN A 152 24.22 7.73 2.08
N LEU A 153 23.79 6.87 1.14
CA LEU A 153 23.43 5.50 1.47
C LEU A 153 24.67 4.68 1.88
N PRO A 154 24.56 3.82 2.89
CA PRO A 154 25.60 2.84 3.20
C PRO A 154 25.65 1.75 2.11
N ILE A 155 26.68 0.95 2.13
CA ILE A 155 26.78 -0.26 1.29
C ILE A 155 25.55 -1.15 1.60
N GLY A 156 24.83 -1.54 0.57
CA GLY A 156 23.60 -2.33 0.66
C GLY A 156 22.34 -1.51 0.93
N GLY A 157 22.46 -0.20 1.20
CA GLY A 157 21.31 0.70 1.37
C GLY A 157 20.50 0.86 0.08
N ARG A 158 19.15 0.83 0.17
CA ARG A 158 18.26 0.82 -1.00
C ARG A 158 17.18 1.89 -0.93
N LEU A 159 16.81 2.40 -2.10
CA LEU A 159 15.72 3.36 -2.29
C LEU A 159 14.58 2.72 -3.09
N ARG A 160 13.36 2.91 -2.58
CA ARG A 160 12.09 2.75 -3.27
C ARG A 160 11.58 4.14 -3.62
N LEU A 161 11.37 4.43 -4.89
CA LEU A 161 10.90 5.74 -5.33
C LEU A 161 9.42 5.64 -5.67
N ASP A 162 8.57 6.48 -5.08
CA ASP A 162 7.13 6.42 -5.24
C ASP A 162 6.61 7.69 -5.93
N ALA A 163 6.11 7.52 -7.15
CA ALA A 163 5.61 8.61 -7.98
C ALA A 163 4.06 8.75 -7.96
N ASN A 164 3.35 7.80 -7.35
CA ASN A 164 1.88 7.79 -7.23
C ASN A 164 1.15 8.13 -8.54
N GLY A 165 1.59 7.59 -9.68
CA GLY A 165 0.99 7.82 -10.99
C GLY A 165 1.21 9.22 -11.57
N GLY A 166 2.08 10.02 -10.97
CA GLY A 166 2.20 11.45 -11.27
C GLY A 166 3.09 11.80 -12.48
N PHE A 167 3.79 10.84 -13.09
CA PHE A 167 4.69 11.16 -14.19
C PHE A 167 3.97 11.23 -15.55
N SER A 168 4.46 12.16 -16.39
CA SER A 168 4.31 12.04 -17.83
C SER A 168 5.28 10.99 -18.38
N MET A 169 5.04 10.50 -19.60
CA MET A 169 5.95 9.57 -20.28
C MET A 169 7.37 10.12 -20.36
N ALA A 170 7.55 11.40 -20.72
CA ALA A 170 8.85 12.05 -20.80
C ALA A 170 9.57 12.12 -19.43
N ALA A 171 8.81 12.34 -18.35
CA ALA A 171 9.37 12.32 -17.01
C ALA A 171 9.83 10.91 -16.63
N LEU A 172 9.02 9.89 -16.90
CA LEU A 172 9.39 8.49 -16.67
C LEU A 172 10.68 8.12 -17.42
N GLU A 173 10.75 8.39 -18.71
CA GLU A 173 11.96 8.11 -19.50
C GLU A 173 13.20 8.83 -18.94
N SER A 174 13.04 10.08 -18.50
CA SER A 174 14.13 10.82 -17.89
C SER A 174 14.59 10.17 -16.58
N TRP A 175 13.66 9.72 -15.74
CA TRP A 175 13.97 9.01 -14.51
C TRP A 175 14.65 7.66 -14.79
N LEU A 176 14.14 6.86 -15.71
CA LEU A 176 14.73 5.56 -16.04
C LEU A 176 16.19 5.70 -16.52
N ARG A 177 16.49 6.70 -17.36
CA ARG A 177 17.87 6.99 -17.76
C ARG A 177 18.81 7.33 -16.60
N LEU A 178 18.29 7.93 -15.54
CA LEU A 178 19.07 8.18 -14.33
C LEU A 178 19.21 6.90 -13.50
N LEU A 179 18.08 6.22 -13.20
CA LEU A 179 18.03 5.09 -12.26
C LEU A 179 18.87 3.89 -12.75
N GLN A 180 18.96 3.65 -14.04
CA GLN A 180 19.85 2.63 -14.65
C GLN A 180 21.31 2.73 -14.20
N GLN A 181 21.75 3.91 -13.78
CA GLN A 181 23.12 4.16 -13.34
C GLN A 181 23.36 3.72 -11.89
N PHE A 182 22.28 3.34 -11.16
CA PHE A 182 22.32 3.04 -9.73
C PHE A 182 21.58 1.72 -9.39
N PRO A 183 21.89 0.61 -10.10
CA PRO A 183 21.14 -0.64 -9.95
C PRO A 183 21.22 -1.25 -8.54
N GLU A 184 22.30 -0.97 -7.82
CA GLU A 184 22.48 -1.50 -6.45
C GLU A 184 21.72 -0.69 -5.41
N GLN A 185 21.44 0.60 -5.65
CA GLN A 185 20.77 1.49 -4.71
C GLN A 185 19.28 1.61 -4.99
N VAL A 186 18.83 1.33 -6.20
CA VAL A 186 17.42 1.41 -6.59
C VAL A 186 16.76 0.04 -6.43
N GLU A 187 15.83 -0.08 -5.49
CA GLU A 187 15.07 -1.32 -5.33
C GLU A 187 13.96 -1.40 -6.39
N TYR A 188 13.18 -0.32 -6.53
CA TYR A 188 12.19 -0.15 -7.60
C TYR A 188 11.68 1.29 -7.72
N LEU A 189 11.03 1.56 -8.84
CA LEU A 189 10.23 2.76 -9.10
C LEU A 189 8.74 2.38 -9.03
N GLU A 190 8.02 2.90 -8.02
CA GLU A 190 6.63 2.56 -7.74
C GLU A 190 5.67 3.46 -8.51
N GLN A 191 4.71 2.84 -9.19
CA GLN A 191 3.59 3.43 -9.94
C GLN A 191 3.96 4.77 -10.61
N PRO A 192 4.89 4.76 -11.58
CA PRO A 192 5.32 6.03 -12.21
C PRO A 192 4.24 6.67 -13.07
N LEU A 193 3.44 5.87 -13.79
CA LEU A 193 2.35 6.36 -14.63
C LEU A 193 0.99 6.08 -14.02
N ALA A 194 0.00 6.84 -14.46
CA ALA A 194 -1.39 6.64 -14.06
C ALA A 194 -1.88 5.22 -14.38
N VAL A 195 -2.89 4.76 -13.63
CA VAL A 195 -3.62 3.51 -13.89
C VAL A 195 -4.10 3.48 -15.35
N GLY A 196 -4.02 2.31 -15.99
CA GLY A 196 -4.33 2.09 -17.41
C GLY A 196 -3.13 2.21 -18.33
N GLN A 197 -1.94 2.50 -17.80
CA GLN A 197 -0.70 2.58 -18.57
C GLN A 197 0.29 1.45 -18.25
N GLU A 198 -0.18 0.33 -17.71
CA GLU A 198 0.63 -0.80 -17.25
C GLU A 198 1.45 -1.42 -18.37
N ALA A 199 0.88 -1.53 -19.58
CA ALA A 199 1.61 -2.05 -20.74
C ALA A 199 2.85 -1.20 -21.09
N ALA A 200 2.72 0.13 -21.02
CA ALA A 200 3.85 1.04 -21.25
C ALA A 200 4.90 0.92 -20.13
N MET A 201 4.45 0.82 -18.88
CA MET A 201 5.35 0.60 -17.74
C MET A 201 6.11 -0.74 -17.87
N ALA A 202 5.43 -1.83 -18.27
CA ALA A 202 6.06 -3.13 -18.48
C ALA A 202 7.13 -3.07 -19.59
N GLN A 203 6.82 -2.43 -20.72
CA GLN A 203 7.77 -2.27 -21.84
C GLN A 203 9.00 -1.46 -21.42
N LEU A 204 8.81 -0.38 -20.68
CA LEU A 204 9.89 0.48 -20.21
C LEU A 204 10.73 -0.18 -19.12
N ALA A 205 10.12 -0.95 -18.22
CA ALA A 205 10.84 -1.75 -17.24
C ALA A 205 11.76 -2.77 -17.92
N ALA A 206 11.24 -3.51 -18.90
CA ALA A 206 12.00 -4.50 -19.65
C ALA A 206 13.15 -3.88 -20.43
N SER A 207 12.95 -2.71 -21.06
CA SER A 207 13.98 -2.06 -21.87
C SER A 207 15.04 -1.32 -21.06
N SER A 208 14.67 -0.80 -19.88
CA SER A 208 15.59 -0.07 -19.00
C SER A 208 16.32 -0.96 -18.00
N GLY A 209 15.79 -2.13 -17.67
CA GLY A 209 16.27 -2.96 -16.58
C GLY A 209 15.99 -2.38 -15.16
N VAL A 210 15.27 -1.26 -15.05
CA VAL A 210 14.85 -0.69 -13.77
C VAL A 210 13.55 -1.38 -13.32
N PRO A 211 13.50 -2.01 -12.13
CA PRO A 211 12.27 -2.60 -11.66
C PRO A 211 11.19 -1.54 -11.45
N ILE A 212 10.01 -1.75 -12.03
CA ILE A 212 8.82 -0.93 -11.78
C ILE A 212 7.84 -1.73 -10.94
N ALA A 213 7.36 -1.15 -9.84
CA ALA A 213 6.35 -1.74 -8.98
C ALA A 213 4.96 -1.17 -9.28
N LEU A 214 3.91 -2.00 -9.22
CA LEU A 214 2.52 -1.55 -9.27
C LEU A 214 1.99 -1.34 -7.85
N ASP A 215 1.25 -0.24 -7.63
CA ASP A 215 0.49 0.09 -6.42
C ASP A 215 -0.96 0.41 -6.78
N GLU A 216 -1.25 1.61 -7.26
CA GLU A 216 -2.61 2.05 -7.58
C GLU A 216 -3.28 1.17 -8.64
N SER A 217 -2.51 0.61 -9.56
CA SER A 217 -3.01 -0.32 -10.57
C SER A 217 -3.61 -1.60 -9.98
N LEU A 218 -3.17 -2.03 -8.78
CA LEU A 218 -3.70 -3.22 -8.10
C LEU A 218 -5.05 -2.96 -7.42
N HIS A 219 -5.37 -1.72 -7.15
CA HIS A 219 -6.60 -1.31 -6.45
C HIS A 219 -7.69 -0.80 -7.40
N SER A 220 -7.40 -0.79 -8.72
CA SER A 220 -8.37 -0.45 -9.75
C SER A 220 -9.23 -1.64 -10.15
N ASP A 221 -10.36 -1.37 -10.82
CA ASP A 221 -11.20 -2.42 -11.40
C ASP A 221 -10.35 -3.31 -12.34
N GLY A 222 -10.30 -4.60 -12.04
CA GLY A 222 -9.46 -5.57 -12.75
C GLY A 222 -7.99 -5.62 -12.32
N GLY A 223 -7.57 -4.85 -11.31
CA GLY A 223 -6.19 -4.81 -10.82
C GLY A 223 -5.68 -6.16 -10.28
N LEU A 224 -6.56 -6.97 -9.72
CA LEU A 224 -6.23 -8.37 -9.33
C LEU A 224 -5.83 -9.23 -10.53
N GLY A 225 -6.30 -8.94 -11.73
CA GLY A 225 -5.91 -9.64 -12.95
C GLY A 225 -4.41 -9.54 -13.26
N TRP A 226 -3.74 -8.46 -12.84
CA TRP A 226 -2.28 -8.33 -12.96
C TRP A 226 -1.54 -9.27 -12.02
N PHE A 227 -2.13 -9.52 -10.85
CA PHE A 227 -1.61 -10.43 -9.84
C PHE A 227 -1.83 -11.90 -10.24
N GLU A 228 -3.07 -12.25 -10.61
CA GLU A 228 -3.49 -13.64 -10.87
C GLU A 228 -2.94 -14.20 -12.20
N ALA A 229 -2.84 -13.36 -13.23
CA ALA A 229 -2.43 -13.82 -14.56
C ALA A 229 -0.91 -13.94 -14.74
N GLY A 230 -0.10 -13.58 -13.74
CA GLY A 230 1.35 -13.45 -13.92
C GLY A 230 1.71 -12.44 -15.02
N ALA A 231 0.80 -11.52 -15.31
CA ALA A 231 0.93 -10.54 -16.39
C ALA A 231 1.94 -9.42 -16.04
N TRP A 232 2.34 -9.34 -14.77
CA TRP A 232 3.34 -8.40 -14.29
C TRP A 232 4.55 -9.14 -13.70
N SER A 233 5.74 -8.85 -14.20
CA SER A 233 6.99 -9.47 -13.76
C SER A 233 7.76 -8.65 -12.70
N GLY A 234 7.31 -7.41 -12.43
CA GLY A 234 7.90 -6.51 -11.45
C GLY A 234 7.34 -6.69 -10.04
N PRO A 235 7.85 -5.95 -9.05
CA PRO A 235 7.31 -5.96 -7.70
C PRO A 235 5.87 -5.47 -7.65
N LEU A 236 5.14 -5.91 -6.61
CA LEU A 236 3.77 -5.50 -6.32
C LEU A 236 3.72 -4.86 -4.93
N VAL A 237 3.13 -3.67 -4.81
CA VAL A 237 2.89 -2.98 -3.55
C VAL A 237 1.47 -3.29 -3.09
N VAL A 238 1.34 -4.31 -2.27
CA VAL A 238 0.05 -4.83 -1.83
C VAL A 238 -0.45 -4.07 -0.60
N LYS A 239 -1.70 -3.63 -0.65
CA LYS A 239 -2.45 -3.09 0.50
C LYS A 239 -3.56 -4.09 0.89
N PRO A 240 -3.26 -5.11 1.70
CA PRO A 240 -4.20 -6.22 1.94
C PRO A 240 -5.59 -5.77 2.38
N ALA A 241 -5.66 -4.75 3.23
CA ALA A 241 -6.92 -4.20 3.71
C ALA A 241 -7.82 -3.59 2.61
N LEU A 242 -7.30 -3.31 1.42
CA LEU A 242 -8.06 -2.79 0.27
C LEU A 242 -8.36 -3.86 -0.79
N MET A 243 -7.82 -5.07 -0.64
CA MET A 243 -7.88 -6.13 -1.65
C MET A 243 -8.85 -7.27 -1.29
N GLY A 244 -9.47 -7.21 -0.13
CA GLY A 244 -10.43 -8.22 0.29
C GLY A 244 -9.88 -9.23 1.30
N ALA A 245 -10.42 -10.45 1.31
CA ALA A 245 -10.09 -11.45 2.32
C ALA A 245 -8.60 -11.85 2.27
N ALA A 246 -7.97 -11.93 3.46
CA ALA A 246 -6.53 -12.14 3.60
C ALA A 246 -6.05 -13.49 3.07
N ASP A 247 -6.88 -14.52 3.12
CA ASP A 247 -6.61 -15.87 2.59
C ASP A 247 -6.41 -15.89 1.07
N LYS A 248 -7.16 -15.06 0.34
CA LYS A 248 -7.02 -14.92 -1.12
C LYS A 248 -5.75 -14.23 -1.59
N LEU A 249 -5.03 -13.59 -0.68
CA LEU A 249 -3.80 -12.85 -1.00
C LEU A 249 -2.52 -13.67 -0.76
N VAL A 250 -2.65 -14.85 -0.16
CA VAL A 250 -1.51 -15.70 0.27
C VAL A 250 -1.42 -16.98 -0.57
N GLU A 251 -2.42 -17.27 -1.39
CA GLU A 251 -2.41 -18.36 -2.37
C GLU A 251 -1.72 -17.94 -3.68
#